data_a54b63329e805b142f64ab8d5b9ef75f
#
_entry.id   a54b63329e805b142f64ab8d5b9ef75f
#
_cell.length_a   1.000
_cell.length_b   1.000
_cell.length_c   1.000
_cell.angle_alpha   90.00
_cell.angle_beta   90.00
_cell.angle_gamma   90.00
#
_symmetry.space_group_name_H-M   'P 1'
#
loop_
_entity.id
_entity.type
_entity.pdbx_description
1 polymer ?
#
loop_
_entity_poly.entity_id
_entity_poly.type
_entity_poly.pdbx_seq_one_letter_code
_entity_poly.pdbx_strand_id
1 'polypeptide(L)'
;MTLIASQWDVVAASSVGRSHQRARRGSQDAWAARVEGATAIAVVCDGCSGGEASEIGAGLGARFIAADLARRLRAGADVDDVADATLTALVALLDRTARACSVDDDVSAFVASCLLFTVQAAVIGPERFCVFGVGDGLVRVNGAGIDVPAADDGAPDCPAYRLVDGLHDHARLRVHARGSTASLRSIVVASDGALELGASSSVLLPSGELFGGVSLFERDERFVSNPSLAQKRIASLGPAAPEDDCSVVVLRRRPLIGSALGELDGGGMSCT
;
A
#
# COMPACT_ATOMS: atom_id res chain seq x y z
N MET A 1 16.48 20.83 18.11
CA MET A 1 15.27 20.28 17.47
C MET A 1 15.13 18.84 17.96
N THR A 2 14.21 18.60 18.89
CA THR A 2 13.98 17.26 19.45
C THR A 2 13.31 16.45 18.34
N LEU A 3 13.95 15.38 17.89
CA LEU A 3 13.32 14.41 16.97
C LEU A 3 12.16 13.76 17.72
N ILE A 4 10.93 14.12 17.37
CA ILE A 4 9.73 13.43 17.87
C ILE A 4 9.81 12.01 17.28
N ALA A 5 9.92 11.01 18.17
CA ALA A 5 9.91 9.62 17.74
C ALA A 5 8.64 9.33 16.95
N SER A 6 8.78 8.63 15.83
CA SER A 6 7.63 8.24 15.03
C SER A 6 6.66 7.37 15.86
N GLN A 7 5.36 7.64 15.71
CA GLN A 7 4.30 6.83 16.31
C GLN A 7 3.95 5.59 15.48
N TRP A 8 4.50 5.50 14.28
CA TRP A 8 4.16 4.45 13.32
C TRP A 8 5.41 3.72 12.85
N ASP A 9 5.27 2.42 12.67
CA ASP A 9 6.23 1.56 12.02
C ASP A 9 5.72 1.16 10.63
N VAL A 10 6.65 0.90 9.72
CA VAL A 10 6.38 0.43 8.36
C VAL A 10 6.91 -0.99 8.21
N VAL A 11 6.05 -1.89 7.76
CA VAL A 11 6.45 -3.20 7.25
C VAL A 11 6.06 -3.24 5.78
N ALA A 12 7.02 -3.52 4.91
CA ALA A 12 6.76 -3.58 3.47
C ALA A 12 7.45 -4.77 2.83
N ALA A 13 6.81 -5.32 1.81
CA ALA A 13 7.36 -6.38 0.98
C ALA A 13 6.81 -6.28 -0.43
N SER A 14 7.60 -6.74 -1.41
CA SER A 14 7.18 -6.88 -2.79
C SER A 14 7.79 -8.16 -3.37
N SER A 15 7.03 -8.90 -4.15
CA SER A 15 7.53 -10.09 -4.83
C SER A 15 7.02 -10.14 -6.27
N VAL A 16 7.89 -10.59 -7.15
CA VAL A 16 7.52 -10.87 -8.55
C VAL A 16 6.61 -12.07 -8.58
N GLY A 17 5.47 -11.97 -9.25
CA GLY A 17 4.52 -13.05 -9.47
C GLY A 17 5.12 -14.22 -10.26
N ARG A 18 4.62 -15.42 -10.03
CA ARG A 18 5.12 -16.62 -10.74
C ARG A 18 4.91 -16.54 -12.25
N SER A 19 3.85 -15.88 -12.71
CA SER A 19 3.60 -15.61 -14.14
C SER A 19 4.72 -14.78 -14.75
N HIS A 20 5.09 -13.67 -14.11
CA HIS A 20 6.19 -12.79 -14.53
C HIS A 20 7.56 -13.47 -14.42
N GLN A 21 7.81 -14.26 -13.36
CA GLN A 21 9.04 -15.04 -13.25
C GLN A 21 9.20 -16.02 -14.43
N ARG A 22 8.13 -16.73 -14.83
CA ARG A 22 8.15 -17.62 -16.01
C ARG A 22 8.39 -16.87 -17.30
N ALA A 23 7.85 -15.65 -17.42
CA ALA A 23 8.06 -14.75 -18.55
C ALA A 23 9.40 -14.00 -18.50
N ARG A 24 10.19 -14.16 -17.43
CA ARG A 24 11.45 -13.41 -17.18
C ARG A 24 11.25 -11.90 -17.15
N ARG A 25 10.10 -11.47 -16.65
CA ARG A 25 9.78 -10.04 -16.39
C ARG A 25 10.05 -9.69 -14.93
N GLY A 26 10.30 -8.41 -14.66
CA GLY A 26 10.32 -7.86 -13.30
C GLY A 26 8.91 -7.66 -12.77
N SER A 27 8.80 -7.23 -11.50
CA SER A 27 7.53 -6.80 -10.94
C SER A 27 7.06 -5.52 -11.59
N GLN A 28 5.78 -5.47 -11.93
CA GLN A 28 5.09 -4.26 -12.41
C GLN A 28 4.51 -3.44 -11.24
N ASP A 29 4.50 -4.01 -10.04
CA ASP A 29 4.13 -3.33 -8.81
C ASP A 29 5.20 -2.35 -8.32
N ALA A 30 4.74 -1.32 -7.63
CA ALA A 30 5.60 -0.42 -6.88
C ALA A 30 4.93 0.03 -5.58
N TRP A 31 5.75 0.34 -4.58
CA TRP A 31 5.26 0.92 -3.34
C TRP A 31 6.13 2.07 -2.85
N ALA A 32 5.56 2.92 -2.03
CA ALA A 32 6.26 3.96 -1.28
C ALA A 32 5.64 4.14 0.09
N ALA A 33 6.47 4.44 1.10
CA ALA A 33 5.99 4.78 2.43
C ALA A 33 6.80 5.96 3.00
N ARG A 34 6.16 6.76 3.85
CA ARG A 34 6.79 7.85 4.60
C ARG A 34 6.22 7.89 5.99
N VAL A 35 7.08 8.13 6.97
CA VAL A 35 6.68 8.32 8.36
C VAL A 35 7.45 9.49 8.95
N GLU A 36 6.71 10.46 9.52
CA GLU A 36 7.27 11.67 10.12
C GLU A 36 6.41 12.07 11.33
N GLY A 37 6.95 11.90 12.54
CA GLY A 37 6.22 12.18 13.78
C GLY A 37 4.94 11.36 13.91
N ALA A 38 3.78 12.02 14.00
CA ALA A 38 2.46 11.40 14.06
C ALA A 38 1.87 11.06 12.68
N THR A 39 2.53 11.50 11.59
CA THR A 39 2.05 11.29 10.22
C THR A 39 2.65 10.02 9.62
N ALA A 40 1.84 9.24 8.93
CA ALA A 40 2.30 8.11 8.15
C ALA A 40 1.55 8.01 6.81
N ILE A 41 2.24 7.59 5.77
CA ILE A 41 1.73 7.43 4.41
C ILE A 41 2.21 6.09 3.88
N ALA A 42 1.31 5.34 3.26
CA ALA A 42 1.60 4.13 2.51
C ALA A 42 0.91 4.22 1.16
N VAL A 43 1.58 3.81 0.10
CA VAL A 43 1.07 3.77 -1.27
C VAL A 43 1.54 2.49 -1.93
N VAL A 44 0.63 1.79 -2.58
CA VAL A 44 0.90 0.69 -3.49
C VAL A 44 0.27 1.03 -4.84
N CYS A 45 1.00 0.85 -5.91
CA CYS A 45 0.55 0.95 -7.29
C CYS A 45 0.85 -0.37 -7.97
N ASP A 46 -0.16 -0.94 -8.62
CA ASP A 46 -0.09 -2.19 -9.35
C ASP A 46 -0.16 -1.88 -10.84
N GLY A 47 0.88 -2.22 -11.57
CA GLY A 47 0.99 -1.93 -13.00
C GLY A 47 0.23 -2.95 -13.84
N CYS A 48 -0.63 -2.48 -14.74
CA CYS A 48 -1.45 -3.32 -15.61
C CYS A 48 -0.59 -4.34 -16.37
N SER A 49 -0.91 -5.63 -16.22
CA SER A 49 -0.17 -6.75 -16.86
C SER A 49 -0.21 -6.72 -18.38
N GLY A 50 -1.23 -6.06 -18.98
CA GLY A 50 -1.32 -5.82 -20.41
C GLY A 50 -0.37 -4.75 -20.96
N GLY A 51 0.22 -3.92 -20.09
CA GLY A 51 1.21 -2.92 -20.48
C GLY A 51 2.59 -3.52 -20.71
N GLU A 52 3.34 -2.99 -21.67
CA GLU A 52 4.72 -3.45 -21.92
C GLU A 52 5.69 -3.09 -20.79
N ALA A 53 5.48 -1.90 -20.20
CA ALA A 53 6.37 -1.30 -19.19
C ALA A 53 5.57 -0.52 -18.12
N SER A 54 4.45 -1.06 -17.63
CA SER A 54 3.57 -0.42 -16.65
C SER A 54 4.25 -0.19 -15.29
N GLU A 55 5.35 -0.89 -14.99
CA GLU A 55 6.21 -0.63 -13.84
C GLU A 55 6.77 0.79 -13.81
N ILE A 56 6.91 1.45 -14.96
CA ILE A 56 7.33 2.86 -15.05
C ILE A 56 6.26 3.75 -14.43
N GLY A 57 4.99 3.57 -14.84
CA GLY A 57 3.85 4.31 -14.31
C GLY A 57 3.63 4.03 -12.83
N ALA A 58 3.62 2.76 -12.42
CA ALA A 58 3.46 2.35 -11.04
C ALA A 58 4.56 2.95 -10.14
N GLY A 59 5.83 2.86 -10.57
CA GLY A 59 6.97 3.41 -9.83
C GLY A 59 6.93 4.94 -9.70
N LEU A 60 6.52 5.64 -10.75
CA LEU A 60 6.33 7.10 -10.75
C LEU A 60 5.15 7.46 -9.83
N GLY A 61 4.02 6.78 -9.98
CA GLY A 61 2.79 7.00 -9.22
C GLY A 61 2.99 6.85 -7.72
N ALA A 62 3.54 5.72 -7.28
CA ALA A 62 3.76 5.45 -5.86
C ALA A 62 4.63 6.53 -5.18
N ARG A 63 5.73 6.90 -5.81
CA ARG A 63 6.65 7.93 -5.29
C ARG A 63 6.02 9.31 -5.29
N PHE A 64 5.32 9.68 -6.38
CA PHE A 64 4.67 10.97 -6.49
C PHE A 64 3.57 11.14 -5.45
N ILE A 65 2.65 10.16 -5.33
CA ILE A 65 1.54 10.21 -4.37
C ILE A 65 2.09 10.36 -2.95
N ALA A 66 3.06 9.53 -2.55
CA ALA A 66 3.65 9.61 -1.21
C ALA A 66 4.32 10.97 -0.95
N ALA A 67 4.97 11.57 -1.95
CA ALA A 67 5.60 12.88 -1.83
C ALA A 67 4.57 14.02 -1.80
N ASP A 68 3.52 13.95 -2.61
CA ASP A 68 2.47 14.96 -2.69
C ASP A 68 1.65 14.99 -1.39
N LEU A 69 1.22 13.83 -0.89
CA LEU A 69 0.53 13.69 0.39
C LEU A 69 1.38 14.28 1.54
N ALA A 70 2.66 13.93 1.62
CA ALA A 70 3.55 14.46 2.65
C ALA A 70 3.71 15.98 2.56
N ARG A 71 3.76 16.54 1.35
CA ARG A 71 3.84 17.99 1.12
C ARG A 71 2.56 18.69 1.56
N ARG A 72 1.38 18.15 1.19
CA ARG A 72 0.08 18.72 1.56
C ARG A 72 -0.13 18.71 3.07
N LEU A 73 0.15 17.60 3.74
CA LEU A 73 0.02 17.50 5.19
C LEU A 73 0.96 18.49 5.92
N ARG A 74 2.19 18.63 5.46
CA ARG A 74 3.10 19.65 6.01
C ARG A 74 2.63 21.09 5.76
N ALA A 75 1.86 21.31 4.70
CA ALA A 75 1.21 22.60 4.43
C ALA A 75 -0.10 22.81 5.20
N GLY A 76 -0.51 21.86 6.06
CA GLY A 76 -1.70 21.95 6.89
C GLY A 76 -2.99 21.52 6.20
N ALA A 77 -2.93 20.78 5.08
CA ALA A 77 -4.12 20.25 4.44
C ALA A 77 -4.80 19.20 5.33
N ASP A 78 -6.14 19.18 5.29
CA ASP A 78 -6.93 18.17 5.99
C ASP A 78 -6.74 16.80 5.33
N VAL A 79 -6.64 15.75 6.16
CA VAL A 79 -6.53 14.36 5.73
C VAL A 79 -7.73 13.91 4.90
N ASP A 80 -8.91 14.45 5.17
CA ASP A 80 -10.13 14.09 4.47
C ASP A 80 -10.19 14.65 3.02
N ASP A 81 -9.42 15.71 2.72
CA ASP A 81 -9.46 16.44 1.45
C ASP A 81 -8.28 16.14 0.51
N VAL A 82 -7.23 15.46 1.03
CA VAL A 82 -5.99 15.30 0.25
C VAL A 82 -6.12 14.32 -0.92
N ALA A 83 -7.07 13.38 -0.87
CA ALA A 83 -7.19 12.31 -1.86
C ALA A 83 -7.48 12.83 -3.27
N ASP A 84 -8.53 13.65 -3.44
CA ASP A 84 -8.92 14.23 -4.74
C ASP A 84 -7.86 15.19 -5.29
N ALA A 85 -7.29 16.01 -4.40
CA ALA A 85 -6.25 16.95 -4.78
C ALA A 85 -4.96 16.24 -5.24
N THR A 86 -4.62 15.12 -4.60
CA THR A 86 -3.45 14.30 -4.98
C THR A 86 -3.70 13.56 -6.28
N LEU A 87 -4.90 12.98 -6.49
CA LEU A 87 -5.26 12.34 -7.75
C LEU A 87 -5.22 13.34 -8.92
N THR A 88 -5.77 14.53 -8.74
CA THR A 88 -5.73 15.59 -9.76
C THR A 88 -4.29 15.96 -10.12
N ALA A 89 -3.43 16.10 -9.13
CA ALA A 89 -2.01 16.40 -9.35
C ALA A 89 -1.26 15.23 -10.02
N LEU A 90 -1.61 13.98 -9.68
CA LEU A 90 -1.08 12.78 -10.33
C LEU A 90 -1.45 12.76 -11.82
N VAL A 91 -2.72 12.92 -12.16
CA VAL A 91 -3.19 12.94 -13.56
C VAL A 91 -2.48 14.02 -14.36
N ALA A 92 -2.28 15.22 -13.80
CA ALA A 92 -1.51 16.28 -14.45
C ALA A 92 -0.02 15.92 -14.64
N LEU A 93 0.57 15.13 -13.74
CA LEU A 93 1.92 14.61 -13.94
C LEU A 93 1.95 13.58 -15.07
N LEU A 94 1.01 12.62 -15.07
CA LEU A 94 0.91 11.58 -16.10
C LEU A 94 0.69 12.17 -17.48
N ASP A 95 -0.17 13.21 -17.64
CA ASP A 95 -0.38 13.93 -18.90
C ASP A 95 0.94 14.53 -19.43
N ARG A 96 1.66 15.27 -18.57
CA ARG A 96 2.96 15.85 -18.98
C ARG A 96 3.97 14.77 -19.37
N THR A 97 4.00 13.66 -18.63
CA THR A 97 4.91 12.55 -18.91
C THR A 97 4.54 11.88 -20.23
N ALA A 98 3.26 11.61 -20.46
CA ALA A 98 2.78 10.99 -21.69
C ALA A 98 3.13 11.85 -22.92
N ARG A 99 2.83 13.15 -22.87
CA ARG A 99 3.17 14.08 -23.98
C ARG A 99 4.67 14.25 -24.21
N ALA A 100 5.47 14.15 -23.15
CA ALA A 100 6.93 14.28 -23.28
C ALA A 100 7.62 13.01 -23.81
N CYS A 101 7.00 11.85 -23.63
CA CYS A 101 7.59 10.55 -23.94
C CYS A 101 6.90 9.81 -25.10
N SER A 102 5.74 10.28 -25.58
CA SER A 102 5.06 9.66 -26.71
C SER A 102 5.87 9.82 -28.01
N VAL A 103 5.87 8.77 -28.82
CA VAL A 103 6.45 8.78 -30.15
C VAL A 103 5.33 9.13 -31.15
N ASP A 104 5.63 9.97 -32.14
CA ASP A 104 4.68 10.40 -33.16
C ASP A 104 3.38 11.01 -32.61
N ASP A 105 3.47 11.66 -31.43
CA ASP A 105 2.34 12.25 -30.70
C ASP A 105 1.23 11.26 -30.28
N ASP A 106 1.49 9.95 -30.32
CA ASP A 106 0.56 8.92 -29.86
C ASP A 106 0.58 8.77 -28.34
N VAL A 107 -0.06 9.73 -27.68
CA VAL A 107 -0.22 9.76 -26.23
C VAL A 107 -0.96 8.52 -25.71
N SER A 108 -1.99 8.06 -26.44
CA SER A 108 -2.82 6.92 -26.01
C SER A 108 -2.03 5.62 -25.98
N ALA A 109 -1.17 5.38 -26.98
CA ALA A 109 -0.29 4.22 -27.01
C ALA A 109 0.71 4.24 -25.86
N PHE A 110 1.31 5.41 -25.55
CA PHE A 110 2.21 5.52 -24.41
C PHE A 110 1.49 5.30 -23.07
N VAL A 111 0.29 5.84 -22.91
CA VAL A 111 -0.54 5.60 -21.70
C VAL A 111 -0.82 4.12 -21.56
N ALA A 112 -1.29 3.43 -22.60
CA ALA A 112 -1.61 2.01 -22.57
C ALA A 112 -0.39 1.13 -22.27
N SER A 113 0.77 1.48 -22.80
CA SER A 113 2.01 0.72 -22.62
C SER A 113 2.67 0.93 -21.27
N CYS A 114 2.65 2.15 -20.73
CA CYS A 114 3.54 2.53 -19.62
C CYS A 114 2.84 3.12 -18.40
N LEU A 115 1.61 3.65 -18.51
CA LEU A 115 1.04 4.49 -17.45
C LEU A 115 -0.24 3.91 -16.83
N LEU A 116 -0.68 2.72 -17.21
CA LEU A 116 -1.84 2.08 -16.58
C LEU A 116 -1.39 1.36 -15.31
N PHE A 117 -1.95 1.78 -14.18
CA PHE A 117 -1.75 1.16 -12.88
C PHE A 117 -2.91 1.50 -11.94
N THR A 118 -3.16 0.64 -10.97
CA THR A 118 -4.08 0.89 -9.86
C THR A 118 -3.38 1.64 -8.73
N VAL A 119 -4.12 2.17 -7.78
CA VAL A 119 -3.59 2.87 -6.61
C VAL A 119 -4.35 2.43 -5.36
N GLN A 120 -3.62 1.99 -4.33
CA GLN A 120 -4.13 1.89 -2.98
C GLN A 120 -3.25 2.74 -2.07
N ALA A 121 -3.84 3.69 -1.37
CA ALA A 121 -3.11 4.65 -0.55
C ALA A 121 -3.76 4.83 0.83
N ALA A 122 -2.92 4.98 1.85
CA ALA A 122 -3.31 5.32 3.21
C ALA A 122 -2.55 6.55 3.66
N VAL A 123 -3.26 7.48 4.29
CA VAL A 123 -2.71 8.68 4.91
C VAL A 123 -3.20 8.79 6.34
N ILE A 124 -2.27 8.96 7.27
CA ILE A 124 -2.52 9.13 8.70
C ILE A 124 -1.97 10.48 9.12
N GLY A 125 -2.84 11.32 9.65
CA GLY A 125 -2.50 12.57 10.33
C GLY A 125 -2.57 12.41 11.85
N PRO A 126 -2.35 13.49 12.60
CA PRO A 126 -2.40 13.46 14.06
C PRO A 126 -3.74 12.99 14.64
N GLU A 127 -4.85 13.41 14.03
CA GLU A 127 -6.21 13.18 14.55
C GLU A 127 -7.04 12.25 13.67
N ARG A 128 -6.80 12.25 12.36
CA ARG A 128 -7.61 11.53 11.37
C ARG A 128 -6.76 10.70 10.43
N PHE A 129 -7.36 9.66 9.88
CA PHE A 129 -6.81 8.88 8.78
C PHE A 129 -7.80 8.76 7.63
N CYS A 130 -7.28 8.56 6.42
CA CYS A 130 -8.04 8.25 5.23
C CYS A 130 -7.31 7.15 4.44
N VAL A 131 -8.08 6.17 3.93
CA VAL A 131 -7.61 5.15 2.99
C VAL A 131 -8.42 5.29 1.72
N PHE A 132 -7.76 5.42 0.60
CA PHE A 132 -8.40 5.66 -0.69
C PHE A 132 -7.66 4.93 -1.81
N GLY A 133 -8.32 4.78 -2.95
CA GLY A 133 -7.71 4.14 -4.11
C GLY A 133 -8.42 4.42 -5.42
N VAL A 134 -7.81 3.98 -6.50
CA VAL A 134 -8.35 3.87 -7.86
C VAL A 134 -8.02 2.47 -8.34
N GLY A 135 -9.03 1.71 -8.76
CA GLY A 135 -8.88 0.30 -9.12
C GLY A 135 -9.01 -0.61 -7.91
N ASP A 136 -8.57 -1.83 -8.08
CA ASP A 136 -8.65 -2.95 -7.12
C ASP A 136 -7.40 -3.07 -6.24
N GLY A 137 -7.38 -4.10 -5.40
CA GLY A 137 -6.31 -4.37 -4.46
C GLY A 137 -6.83 -4.85 -3.11
N LEU A 138 -5.98 -4.82 -2.09
CA LEU A 138 -6.34 -5.23 -0.73
C LEU A 138 -6.16 -4.07 0.25
N VAL A 139 -7.22 -3.84 1.04
CA VAL A 139 -7.21 -2.86 2.14
C VAL A 139 -7.64 -3.55 3.43
N ARG A 140 -6.92 -3.27 4.52
CA ARG A 140 -7.32 -3.69 5.86
C ARG A 140 -7.12 -2.55 6.85
N VAL A 141 -8.04 -2.44 7.81
CA VAL A 141 -7.93 -1.47 8.91
C VAL A 141 -8.14 -2.21 10.22
N ASN A 142 -7.20 -2.09 11.15
CA ASN A 142 -7.23 -2.76 12.45
C ASN A 142 -7.42 -4.29 12.37
N GLY A 143 -6.91 -4.92 11.32
CA GLY A 143 -7.05 -6.37 11.09
C GLY A 143 -8.33 -6.78 10.37
N ALA A 144 -9.29 -5.89 10.16
CA ALA A 144 -10.49 -6.15 9.38
C ALA A 144 -10.26 -5.83 7.89
N GLY A 145 -10.67 -6.73 7.00
CA GLY A 145 -10.69 -6.48 5.56
C GLY A 145 -11.75 -5.44 5.20
N ILE A 146 -11.41 -4.56 4.28
CA ILE A 146 -12.34 -3.62 3.65
C ILE A 146 -12.58 -4.11 2.23
N ASP A 147 -13.83 -4.17 1.82
CA ASP A 147 -14.19 -4.52 0.45
C ASP A 147 -13.74 -3.42 -0.51
N VAL A 148 -12.89 -3.80 -1.45
CA VAL A 148 -12.44 -2.94 -2.54
C VAL A 148 -13.13 -3.47 -3.80
N PRO A 149 -14.18 -2.80 -4.29
CA PRO A 149 -14.94 -3.31 -5.43
C PRO A 149 -14.06 -3.40 -6.67
N ALA A 150 -14.04 -4.59 -7.30
CA ALA A 150 -13.53 -4.73 -8.65
C ALA A 150 -14.40 -3.97 -9.65
N ALA A 151 -13.87 -3.65 -10.82
CA ALA A 151 -14.67 -3.05 -11.88
C ALA A 151 -15.70 -4.07 -12.46
N ASP A 152 -16.84 -3.55 -12.89
CA ASP A 152 -17.96 -4.38 -13.39
C ASP A 152 -17.61 -5.18 -14.66
N ASP A 153 -16.64 -4.71 -15.44
CA ASP A 153 -16.15 -5.32 -16.69
C ASP A 153 -14.88 -6.18 -16.53
N GLY A 154 -14.38 -6.31 -15.28
CA GLY A 154 -13.19 -7.09 -14.95
C GLY A 154 -11.86 -6.41 -15.24
N ALA A 155 -11.85 -5.19 -15.81
CA ALA A 155 -10.65 -4.36 -15.92
C ALA A 155 -10.62 -3.34 -14.79
N PRO A 156 -9.49 -3.19 -14.04
CA PRO A 156 -9.44 -2.26 -12.93
C PRO A 156 -9.46 -0.80 -13.42
N ASP A 157 -10.06 0.08 -12.63
CA ASP A 157 -9.96 1.52 -12.82
C ASP A 157 -8.47 1.95 -12.70
N CYS A 158 -8.01 2.87 -13.58
CA CYS A 158 -6.66 3.42 -13.56
C CYS A 158 -6.68 4.94 -13.60
N PRO A 159 -5.82 5.66 -12.86
CA PRO A 159 -5.76 7.12 -12.91
C PRO A 159 -5.55 7.69 -14.31
N ALA A 160 -4.73 7.01 -15.12
CA ALA A 160 -4.38 7.47 -16.47
C ALA A 160 -5.52 7.33 -17.49
N TYR A 161 -6.61 6.62 -17.18
CA TYR A 161 -7.80 6.61 -18.05
C TYR A 161 -8.46 7.99 -18.19
N ARG A 162 -8.16 8.94 -17.30
CA ARG A 162 -8.54 10.35 -17.49
C ARG A 162 -7.85 11.04 -18.68
N LEU A 163 -6.84 10.41 -19.25
CA LEU A 163 -6.08 10.90 -20.41
C LEU A 163 -6.53 10.27 -21.72
N VAL A 164 -7.46 9.30 -21.67
CA VAL A 164 -7.91 8.54 -22.83
C VAL A 164 -9.39 8.82 -23.07
N ASP A 165 -9.72 9.27 -24.27
CA ASP A 165 -11.10 9.59 -24.65
C ASP A 165 -12.02 8.35 -24.49
N GLY A 166 -13.17 8.56 -23.87
CA GLY A 166 -14.17 7.51 -23.62
C GLY A 166 -13.89 6.63 -22.40
N LEU A 167 -12.75 6.77 -21.70
CA LEU A 167 -12.39 5.97 -20.53
C LEU A 167 -12.40 6.76 -19.20
N HIS A 168 -12.85 8.02 -19.19
CA HIS A 168 -12.81 8.86 -18.00
C HIS A 168 -13.59 8.29 -16.81
N ASP A 169 -14.65 7.53 -17.05
CA ASP A 169 -15.44 6.88 -16.01
C ASP A 169 -14.74 5.69 -15.34
N HIS A 170 -13.64 5.22 -15.92
CA HIS A 170 -12.78 4.15 -15.39
C HIS A 170 -11.59 4.70 -14.58
N ALA A 171 -11.68 5.91 -14.04
CA ALA A 171 -10.65 6.53 -13.20
C ALA A 171 -11.27 7.06 -11.90
N ARG A 172 -12.14 6.26 -11.26
CA ARG A 172 -12.90 6.68 -10.08
C ARG A 172 -12.03 6.58 -8.83
N LEU A 173 -11.90 7.72 -8.14
CA LEU A 173 -11.39 7.72 -6.78
C LEU A 173 -12.45 7.17 -5.83
N ARG A 174 -12.05 6.23 -4.98
CA ARG A 174 -12.91 5.68 -3.91
C ARG A 174 -12.22 5.87 -2.56
N VAL A 175 -12.98 6.35 -1.58
CA VAL A 175 -12.53 6.37 -0.19
C VAL A 175 -13.02 5.08 0.46
N HIS A 176 -12.09 4.21 0.84
CA HIS A 176 -12.37 2.90 1.42
C HIS A 176 -12.65 2.99 2.92
N ALA A 177 -11.90 3.84 3.63
CA ALA A 177 -12.06 4.06 5.06
C ALA A 177 -11.57 5.44 5.46
N ARG A 178 -12.21 6.01 6.49
CA ARG A 178 -11.75 7.21 7.19
C ARG A 178 -12.18 7.17 8.65
N GLY A 179 -11.46 7.85 9.51
CA GLY A 179 -11.82 7.87 10.91
C GLY A 179 -10.80 8.57 11.80
N SER A 180 -11.02 8.42 13.12
CA SER A 180 -10.10 8.96 14.13
C SER A 180 -8.84 8.10 14.23
N THR A 181 -7.70 8.77 14.24
CA THR A 181 -6.40 8.12 14.48
C THR A 181 -6.29 7.56 15.90
N ALA A 182 -7.06 8.06 16.88
CA ALA A 182 -6.99 7.61 18.27
C ALA A 182 -7.24 6.10 18.43
N SER A 183 -8.17 5.52 17.66
CA SER A 183 -8.52 4.08 17.70
C SER A 183 -7.76 3.26 16.65
N LEU A 184 -6.93 3.88 15.82
CA LEU A 184 -6.23 3.22 14.75
C LEU A 184 -5.00 2.46 15.28
N ARG A 185 -4.89 1.18 14.95
CA ARG A 185 -3.77 0.29 15.30
C ARG A 185 -2.92 -0.09 14.10
N SER A 186 -3.58 -0.40 12.98
CA SER A 186 -2.89 -0.77 11.74
C SER A 186 -3.70 -0.40 10.51
N ILE A 187 -3.00 -0.15 9.40
CA ILE A 187 -3.56 -0.11 8.05
C ILE A 187 -2.67 -0.96 7.16
N VAL A 188 -3.29 -1.75 6.29
CA VAL A 188 -2.63 -2.46 5.19
C VAL A 188 -3.19 -1.92 3.90
N VAL A 189 -2.30 -1.61 2.95
CA VAL A 189 -2.61 -1.40 1.54
C VAL A 189 -1.72 -2.33 0.72
N ALA A 190 -2.29 -2.98 -0.30
CA ALA A 190 -1.56 -3.94 -1.11
C ALA A 190 -2.17 -4.04 -2.52
N SER A 191 -1.40 -4.56 -3.49
CA SER A 191 -1.90 -4.99 -4.79
C SER A 191 -2.81 -6.22 -4.68
N ASP A 192 -3.51 -6.56 -5.73
CA ASP A 192 -4.46 -7.68 -5.76
C ASP A 192 -3.77 -9.05 -5.56
N GLY A 193 -2.53 -9.23 -6.02
CA GLY A 193 -1.73 -10.44 -5.73
C GLY A 193 -1.60 -10.75 -4.24
N ALA A 194 -1.79 -9.76 -3.36
CA ALA A 194 -1.84 -9.99 -1.92
C ALA A 194 -3.09 -10.74 -1.45
N LEU A 195 -4.16 -10.79 -2.24
CA LEU A 195 -5.35 -11.60 -1.95
C LEU A 195 -4.99 -13.10 -1.96
N GLU A 196 -4.10 -13.51 -2.85
CA GLU A 196 -3.62 -14.90 -2.92
C GLU A 196 -2.80 -15.30 -1.68
N LEU A 197 -2.15 -14.34 -0.99
CA LEU A 197 -1.45 -14.60 0.27
C LEU A 197 -2.42 -15.05 1.38
N GLY A 198 -3.69 -14.68 1.31
CA GLY A 198 -4.72 -15.18 2.20
C GLY A 198 -4.94 -16.69 2.04
N ALA A 199 -5.03 -17.18 0.81
CA ALA A 199 -5.13 -18.59 0.48
C ALA A 199 -3.89 -19.38 0.93
N SER A 200 -2.72 -18.75 0.88
CA SER A 200 -1.44 -19.34 1.30
C SER A 200 -1.20 -19.31 2.82
N SER A 201 -2.12 -18.80 3.62
CA SER A 201 -1.93 -18.60 5.07
C SER A 201 -1.56 -19.86 5.86
N SER A 202 -2.05 -21.03 5.42
CA SER A 202 -1.79 -22.34 6.02
C SER A 202 -0.57 -23.08 5.44
N VAL A 203 0.16 -22.47 4.50
CA VAL A 203 1.35 -23.08 3.91
C VAL A 203 2.46 -23.18 4.96
N LEU A 204 3.02 -24.38 5.10
CA LEU A 204 4.19 -24.61 5.95
C LEU A 204 5.46 -24.16 5.19
N LEU A 205 6.17 -23.21 5.78
CA LEU A 205 7.43 -22.71 5.22
C LEU A 205 8.59 -23.67 5.51
N PRO A 206 9.71 -23.57 4.78
CA PRO A 206 10.93 -24.36 5.06
C PRO A 206 11.45 -24.21 6.50
N SER A 207 11.10 -23.11 7.18
CA SER A 207 11.43 -22.89 8.60
C SER A 207 10.63 -23.75 9.57
N GLY A 208 9.60 -24.45 9.13
CA GLY A 208 8.65 -25.17 9.98
C GLY A 208 7.51 -24.30 10.55
N GLU A 209 7.48 -23.00 10.21
CA GLU A 209 6.40 -22.09 10.61
C GLU A 209 5.32 -22.02 9.51
N LEU A 210 4.06 -21.80 9.90
CA LEU A 210 3.03 -21.44 8.93
C LEU A 210 3.29 -20.03 8.37
N PHE A 211 2.98 -19.82 7.09
CA PHE A 211 3.10 -18.50 6.46
C PHE A 211 2.30 -17.42 7.21
N GLY A 212 1.07 -17.72 7.59
CA GLY A 212 0.21 -16.86 8.44
C GLY A 212 -0.48 -15.71 7.70
N GLY A 213 -0.24 -15.55 6.39
CA GLY A 213 -0.86 -14.49 5.57
C GLY A 213 -0.42 -13.07 5.93
N VAL A 214 -1.05 -12.10 5.27
CA VAL A 214 -0.78 -10.66 5.46
C VAL A 214 -1.07 -10.20 6.89
N SER A 215 -2.05 -10.82 7.55
CA SER A 215 -2.42 -10.51 8.95
C SER A 215 -1.28 -10.72 9.95
N LEU A 216 -0.29 -11.54 9.62
CA LEU A 216 0.89 -11.74 10.45
C LEU A 216 1.79 -10.49 10.45
N PHE A 217 1.90 -9.79 9.31
CA PHE A 217 2.68 -8.55 9.19
C PHE A 217 2.10 -7.41 10.05
N GLU A 218 0.79 -7.47 10.35
CA GLU A 218 0.14 -6.49 11.22
C GLU A 218 0.44 -6.71 12.71
N ARG A 219 0.82 -7.92 13.15
CA ARG A 219 0.83 -8.30 14.58
C ARG A 219 2.19 -8.68 15.12
N ASP A 220 3.04 -9.29 14.31
CA ASP A 220 4.30 -9.85 14.78
C ASP A 220 5.41 -8.79 14.80
N GLU A 221 5.99 -8.54 15.98
CA GLU A 221 7.05 -7.55 16.20
C GLU A 221 8.35 -7.85 15.44
N ARG A 222 8.55 -9.11 15.05
CA ARG A 222 9.74 -9.50 14.28
C ARG A 222 9.84 -8.76 12.96
N PHE A 223 8.71 -8.41 12.33
CA PHE A 223 8.70 -7.68 11.04
C PHE A 223 9.07 -6.20 11.20
N VAL A 224 8.82 -5.61 12.37
CA VAL A 224 9.25 -4.25 12.68
C VAL A 224 10.75 -4.21 12.97
N SER A 225 11.23 -5.18 13.75
CA SER A 225 12.66 -5.28 14.14
C SER A 225 13.57 -5.64 12.96
N ASN A 226 13.02 -6.36 11.96
CA ASN A 226 13.75 -6.79 10.77
C ASN A 226 12.97 -6.41 9.50
N PRO A 227 13.25 -5.24 8.91
CA PRO A 227 12.50 -4.73 7.75
C PRO A 227 12.50 -5.67 6.52
N SER A 228 13.50 -6.56 6.41
CA SER A 228 13.58 -7.51 5.29
C SER A 228 12.84 -8.83 5.55
N LEU A 229 12.29 -9.03 6.76
CA LEU A 229 11.70 -10.32 7.13
C LEU A 229 10.41 -10.61 6.35
N ALA A 230 9.55 -9.60 6.12
CA ALA A 230 8.33 -9.75 5.35
C ALA A 230 8.65 -10.19 3.90
N GLN A 231 9.61 -9.52 3.27
CA GLN A 231 10.11 -9.88 1.94
C GLN A 231 10.62 -11.33 1.88
N LYS A 232 11.45 -11.73 2.84
CA LYS A 232 11.98 -13.10 2.91
C LYS A 232 10.88 -14.12 3.13
N ARG A 233 9.87 -13.77 3.93
CA ARG A 233 8.76 -14.67 4.24
C ARG A 233 7.90 -14.93 3.00
N ILE A 234 7.56 -13.91 2.22
CA ILE A 234 6.85 -14.09 0.93
C ILE A 234 7.70 -14.93 -0.02
N ALA A 235 8.99 -14.60 -0.17
CA ALA A 235 9.90 -15.35 -1.03
C ALA A 235 10.04 -16.84 -0.63
N SER A 236 9.82 -17.18 0.66
CA SER A 236 9.88 -18.56 1.16
C SER A 236 8.66 -19.40 0.79
N LEU A 237 7.61 -18.81 0.22
CA LEU A 237 6.44 -19.56 -0.26
C LEU A 237 6.76 -20.47 -1.46
N GLY A 238 7.80 -20.14 -2.23
CA GLY A 238 8.22 -20.94 -3.39
C GLY A 238 7.07 -21.18 -4.37
N PRO A 239 6.68 -22.46 -4.62
CA PRO A 239 5.58 -22.79 -5.54
C PRO A 239 4.20 -22.28 -5.08
N ALA A 240 4.03 -21.94 -3.82
CA ALA A 240 2.79 -21.38 -3.26
C ALA A 240 2.80 -19.84 -3.23
N ALA A 241 3.80 -19.19 -3.82
CA ALA A 241 3.81 -17.75 -4.02
C ALA A 241 2.69 -17.33 -5.00
N PRO A 242 2.19 -16.08 -4.89
CA PRO A 242 1.17 -15.56 -5.79
C PRO A 242 1.52 -15.75 -7.28
N GLU A 243 0.50 -15.95 -8.11
CA GLU A 243 0.67 -15.97 -9.58
C GLU A 243 0.98 -14.57 -10.10
N ASP A 244 0.32 -13.55 -9.55
CA ASP A 244 0.56 -12.16 -9.90
C ASP A 244 1.59 -11.50 -8.98
N ASP A 245 2.08 -10.32 -9.39
CA ASP A 245 2.95 -9.50 -8.56
C ASP A 245 2.25 -9.16 -7.25
N CYS A 246 3.02 -9.08 -6.18
CA CYS A 246 2.45 -8.82 -4.87
C CYS A 246 3.28 -7.79 -4.14
N SER A 247 2.66 -6.65 -3.85
CA SER A 247 3.24 -5.60 -3.01
C SER A 247 2.33 -5.30 -1.83
N VAL A 248 2.91 -5.24 -0.64
CA VAL A 248 2.20 -5.00 0.62
C VAL A 248 2.92 -3.93 1.43
N VAL A 249 2.17 -2.96 1.93
CA VAL A 249 2.66 -1.99 2.93
C VAL A 249 1.72 -1.98 4.12
N VAL A 250 2.30 -2.16 5.30
CA VAL A 250 1.60 -2.12 6.59
C VAL A 250 2.12 -0.95 7.39
N LEU A 251 1.20 -0.09 7.82
CA LEU A 251 1.45 0.93 8.84
C LEU A 251 0.95 0.39 10.19
N ARG A 252 1.82 0.34 11.19
CA ARG A 252 1.49 -0.14 12.54
C ARG A 252 1.75 0.95 13.56
N ARG A 253 0.83 1.10 14.51
CA ARG A 253 1.06 1.96 15.67
C ARG A 253 2.09 1.34 16.59
N ARG A 254 3.10 2.11 16.98
CA ARG A 254 4.05 1.70 18.02
C ARG A 254 3.36 1.62 19.38
N PRO A 255 3.64 0.58 20.17
CA PRO A 255 3.23 0.56 21.58
C PRO A 255 3.78 1.82 22.28
N LEU A 256 2.95 2.48 23.06
CA LEU A 256 3.42 3.58 23.92
C LEU A 256 4.40 2.98 24.94
N ILE A 257 5.65 3.47 24.93
CA ILE A 257 6.63 3.12 25.96
C ILE A 257 6.11 3.70 27.28
N GLY A 258 5.39 2.90 28.08
CA GLY A 258 4.81 3.37 29.34
C GLY A 258 3.70 2.47 29.92
N SER A 259 3.13 1.54 29.15
CA SER A 259 2.07 0.65 29.68
C SER A 259 2.58 -0.65 30.35
N ALA A 260 3.90 -0.86 30.41
CA ALA A 260 4.49 -2.06 31.01
C ALA A 260 4.88 -1.91 32.50
N LEU A 261 4.57 -0.81 33.16
CA LEU A 261 4.92 -0.58 34.58
C LEU A 261 3.72 -0.69 35.55
N GLY A 262 2.58 -1.26 35.11
CA GLY A 262 1.34 -1.27 35.90
C GLY A 262 0.91 -2.60 36.53
N GLU A 263 1.69 -3.69 36.43
CA GLU A 263 1.28 -5.00 36.99
C GLU A 263 2.35 -5.67 37.86
N LEU A 264 3.08 -4.92 38.65
CA LEU A 264 3.88 -5.48 39.74
C LEU A 264 3.70 -4.61 40.98
N ASP A 265 2.55 -4.70 41.64
CA ASP A 265 2.44 -4.49 43.08
C ASP A 265 1.02 -4.86 43.58
N GLY A 266 0.87 -6.00 44.20
CA GLY A 266 -0.38 -6.45 44.80
C GLY A 266 -0.26 -7.76 45.55
N GLY A 267 0.97 -8.20 45.86
CA GLY A 267 1.19 -9.35 46.72
C GLY A 267 1.37 -8.92 48.16
N GLY A 268 0.27 -8.53 48.84
CA GLY A 268 0.26 -8.29 50.27
C GLY A 268 0.52 -9.58 51.03
N MET A 269 1.68 -9.73 51.64
CA MET A 269 1.93 -10.70 52.70
C MET A 269 1.15 -10.28 53.92
N SER A 270 0.14 -11.07 54.31
CA SER A 270 -0.46 -11.06 55.65
C SER A 270 0.19 -12.16 56.47
N CYS A 271 1.02 -11.78 57.44
CA CYS A 271 1.41 -12.64 58.56
C CYS A 271 0.36 -12.50 59.63
N THR A 272 -0.28 -13.61 60.01
CA THR A 272 -0.59 -13.99 61.40
C THR A 272 -0.73 -15.51 61.49
#